data_2fbc6ee30e8471b0a7b611d810f82fbb
#
_entry.id   2fbc6ee30e8471b0a7b611d810f82fbb
#
_cell.length_a   1.000
_cell.length_b   1.000
_cell.length_c   1.000
_cell.angle_alpha   90.00
_cell.angle_beta   90.00
_cell.angle_gamma   90.00
#
_symmetry.space_group_name_H-M   'P 1'
#
loop_
_entity.id
_entity.type
_entity.pdbx_description
1 polymer ?
#
loop_
_entity_poly.entity_id
_entity_poly.type
_entity_poly.pdbx_seq_one_letter_code
_entity_poly.pdbx_strand_id
1 'polypeptide(L)'
;MEHKLKPALEILIDVNRQGIVEFDCEIGKVKLIPFGGIVNCDLFKGIVEPCGVDTQVTNQNEVRHMSARYVLTGKDADGQDCHIYVENNAWFKGGEQPKPFRTVPTFITDSKRLAPYL
;
A
#
# COMPACT_ATOMS: atom_id res chain seq x y z
N MET A 1 7.69 13.02 27.17
CA MET A 1 6.33 12.87 26.65
C MET A 1 6.30 11.74 25.63
N GLU A 2 5.55 10.71 25.89
CA GLU A 2 5.42 9.61 24.95
C GLU A 2 4.38 9.94 23.89
N HIS A 3 4.78 9.83 22.63
CA HIS A 3 3.86 9.95 21.50
C HIS A 3 3.32 8.56 21.17
N LYS A 4 2.02 8.37 21.41
CA LYS A 4 1.35 7.13 21.02
C LYS A 4 0.79 7.29 19.63
N LEU A 5 1.16 6.38 18.73
CA LEU A 5 0.57 6.27 17.40
C LEU A 5 -0.79 5.57 17.52
N LYS A 6 -1.80 6.14 16.90
CA LYS A 6 -3.13 5.53 16.79
C LYS A 6 -3.37 5.11 15.35
N PRO A 7 -3.92 3.90 15.11
CA PRO A 7 -4.31 3.53 13.76
C PRO A 7 -5.34 4.51 13.20
N ALA A 8 -5.05 5.10 12.04
CA ALA A 8 -6.01 5.93 11.32
C ALA A 8 -6.84 5.07 10.36
N LEU A 9 -6.15 4.18 9.65
CA LEU A 9 -6.75 3.25 8.70
C LEU A 9 -6.11 1.88 8.85
N GLU A 10 -6.90 0.83 8.69
CA GLU A 10 -6.43 -0.54 8.59
C GLU A 10 -6.95 -1.12 7.28
N ILE A 11 -6.03 -1.55 6.42
CA ILE A 11 -6.37 -2.07 5.10
C ILE A 11 -6.07 -3.55 5.08
N LEU A 12 -7.10 -4.37 4.88
CA LEU A 12 -6.94 -5.81 4.75
C LEU A 12 -6.70 -6.15 3.30
N ILE A 13 -5.45 -6.46 2.98
CA ILE A 13 -4.99 -6.74 1.62
C ILE A 13 -5.25 -8.19 1.25
N ASP A 14 -5.80 -8.39 0.06
CA ASP A 14 -6.01 -9.70 -0.54
C ASP A 14 -5.18 -9.82 -1.82
N VAL A 15 -4.11 -10.58 -1.76
CA VAL A 15 -3.18 -10.74 -2.88
C VAL A 15 -3.78 -11.67 -3.92
N ASN A 16 -3.78 -11.23 -5.18
CA ASN A 16 -4.15 -12.07 -6.31
C ASN A 16 -2.93 -12.87 -6.78
N ARG A 17 -2.74 -14.06 -6.21
CA ARG A 17 -1.57 -14.90 -6.49
C ARG A 17 -1.48 -15.36 -7.94
N GLN A 18 -2.61 -15.55 -8.59
CA GLN A 18 -2.65 -15.98 -10.00
C GLN A 18 -2.25 -14.87 -10.96
N GLY A 19 -2.37 -13.61 -10.54
CA GLY A 19 -2.00 -12.46 -11.34
C GLY A 19 -0.55 -12.00 -11.16
N ILE A 20 0.24 -12.68 -10.33
CA ILE A 20 1.65 -12.31 -10.12
C ILE A 20 2.44 -12.54 -11.40
N VAL A 21 3.19 -11.51 -11.80
CA VAL A 21 4.14 -11.58 -12.90
C VAL A 21 5.55 -11.42 -12.32
N GLU A 22 6.44 -12.32 -12.68
CA GLU A 22 7.79 -12.32 -12.14
C GLU A 22 8.78 -12.75 -13.23
N PHE A 23 9.91 -12.06 -13.33
CA PHE A 23 10.98 -12.44 -14.23
C PHE A 23 12.33 -11.96 -13.71
N ASP A 24 13.38 -12.67 -14.13
CA ASP A 24 14.77 -12.34 -13.87
C ASP A 24 15.44 -11.81 -15.14
N CYS A 25 16.39 -10.91 -14.97
CA CYS A 25 17.19 -10.39 -16.06
C CYS A 25 18.59 -10.03 -15.56
N GLU A 26 19.43 -9.52 -16.45
CA GLU A 26 20.83 -9.17 -16.12
C GLU A 26 20.94 -8.11 -15.01
N ILE A 27 19.96 -7.21 -14.92
CA ILE A 27 20.01 -6.12 -13.92
C ILE A 27 19.30 -6.48 -12.61
N GLY A 28 18.64 -7.64 -12.55
CA GLY A 28 17.99 -8.09 -11.31
C GLY A 28 16.69 -8.83 -11.55
N LYS A 29 15.75 -8.68 -10.62
CA LYS A 29 14.47 -9.38 -10.61
C LYS A 29 13.33 -8.38 -10.53
N VAL A 30 12.29 -8.60 -11.31
CA VAL A 30 11.07 -7.79 -11.29
C VAL A 30 9.89 -8.67 -10.91
N LYS A 31 9.06 -8.21 -9.98
CA LYS A 31 7.88 -8.92 -9.53
C LYS A 31 6.73 -7.91 -9.35
N LEU A 32 5.61 -8.18 -10.01
CA LEU A 32 4.39 -7.39 -9.85
C LEU A 32 3.34 -8.24 -9.17
N ILE A 33 2.83 -7.76 -8.04
CA ILE A 33 1.85 -8.47 -7.21
C ILE A 33 0.56 -7.67 -7.20
N PRO A 34 -0.45 -8.06 -7.99
CA PRO A 34 -1.75 -7.38 -7.95
C PRO A 34 -2.48 -7.76 -6.65
N PHE A 35 -3.24 -6.81 -6.13
CA PHE A 35 -4.00 -7.04 -4.91
C PHE A 35 -5.29 -6.23 -4.90
N GLY A 36 -6.25 -6.71 -4.14
CA GLY A 36 -7.45 -6.01 -3.75
C GLY A 36 -7.49 -5.89 -2.24
N GLY A 37 -8.64 -5.63 -1.68
CA GLY A 37 -8.80 -5.59 -0.25
C GLY A 37 -10.00 -4.76 0.19
N ILE A 38 -10.15 -4.68 1.51
CA ILE A 38 -11.23 -3.92 2.13
C ILE A 38 -10.71 -3.03 3.26
N VAL A 39 -11.42 -1.95 3.51
CA VAL A 39 -11.20 -1.07 4.65
C VAL A 39 -12.52 -0.92 5.38
N ASN A 40 -12.52 -1.18 6.68
CA ASN A 40 -13.71 -1.02 7.51
C ASN A 40 -13.29 -0.34 8.83
N CYS A 41 -13.11 0.95 8.77
CA CYS A 41 -12.69 1.77 9.90
C CYS A 41 -13.68 2.90 10.14
N ASP A 42 -13.62 3.52 11.31
CA ASP A 42 -14.54 4.63 11.64
C ASP A 42 -14.35 5.82 10.71
N LEU A 43 -13.11 6.08 10.30
CA LEU A 43 -12.79 7.21 9.40
C LEU A 43 -13.15 6.94 7.95
N PHE A 44 -13.13 5.67 7.52
CA PHE A 44 -13.32 5.31 6.12
C PHE A 44 -13.75 3.86 5.99
N LYS A 45 -14.70 3.62 5.10
CA LYS A 45 -15.16 2.27 4.73
C LYS A 45 -15.21 2.16 3.22
N GLY A 46 -14.56 1.13 2.69
CA GLY A 46 -14.52 0.95 1.25
C GLY A 46 -13.69 -0.24 0.81
N ILE A 47 -13.25 -0.17 -0.43
CA ILE A 47 -12.49 -1.25 -1.08
C ILE A 47 -11.20 -0.71 -1.68
N VAL A 48 -10.24 -1.61 -1.88
CA VAL A 48 -9.10 -1.36 -2.76
C VAL A 48 -9.56 -1.63 -4.18
N GLU A 49 -9.39 -0.65 -5.07
CA GLU A 49 -9.73 -0.83 -6.49
C GLU A 49 -8.87 -1.95 -7.10
N PRO A 50 -9.43 -2.72 -8.09
CA PRO A 50 -8.71 -3.87 -8.65
C PRO A 50 -7.39 -3.57 -9.35
N CYS A 51 -7.08 -2.31 -9.60
CA CYS A 51 -5.82 -1.89 -10.22
C CYS A 51 -4.64 -1.78 -9.23
N GLY A 52 -4.85 -2.14 -7.97
CA GLY A 52 -3.77 -2.11 -6.97
C GLY A 52 -2.66 -3.09 -7.32
N VAL A 53 -1.41 -2.62 -7.24
CA VAL A 53 -0.24 -3.45 -7.53
C VAL A 53 0.94 -3.05 -6.63
N ASP A 54 1.63 -4.07 -6.12
CA ASP A 54 2.90 -3.93 -5.45
C ASP A 54 3.99 -4.34 -6.44
N THR A 55 4.81 -3.38 -6.85
CA THR A 55 5.92 -3.59 -7.76
C THR A 55 7.19 -3.75 -6.95
N GLN A 56 7.87 -4.89 -7.11
CA GLN A 56 9.11 -5.19 -6.41
C GLN A 56 10.23 -5.36 -7.43
N VAL A 57 11.28 -4.56 -7.30
CA VAL A 57 12.46 -4.65 -8.14
C VAL A 57 13.67 -4.89 -7.25
N THR A 58 14.37 -6.01 -7.49
CA THR A 58 15.57 -6.37 -6.74
C THR A 58 16.76 -6.22 -7.67
N ASN A 59 17.75 -5.40 -7.30
CA ASN A 59 18.95 -5.20 -8.11
C ASN A 59 20.02 -6.27 -7.86
N GLN A 60 21.13 -6.19 -8.58
CA GLN A 60 22.23 -7.15 -8.47
C GLN A 60 22.91 -7.15 -7.10
N ASN A 61 22.76 -6.09 -6.32
CA ASN A 61 23.29 -5.99 -4.96
C ASN A 61 22.30 -6.46 -3.90
N GLU A 62 21.24 -7.15 -4.33
CA GLU A 62 20.17 -7.69 -3.47
C GLU A 62 19.41 -6.60 -2.72
N VAL A 63 19.40 -5.37 -3.24
CA VAL A 63 18.53 -4.32 -2.71
C VAL A 63 17.18 -4.41 -3.41
N ARG A 64 16.13 -4.60 -2.60
CA ARG A 64 14.76 -4.67 -3.09
C ARG A 64 14.05 -3.35 -2.87
N HIS A 65 13.51 -2.79 -3.94
CA HIS A 65 12.61 -1.64 -3.88
C HIS A 65 11.18 -2.15 -4.03
N MET A 66 10.35 -1.88 -3.03
CA MET A 66 8.92 -2.19 -3.04
C MET A 66 8.16 -0.89 -3.25
N SER A 67 7.26 -0.88 -4.21
CA SER A 67 6.41 0.28 -4.51
C SER A 67 4.98 -0.19 -4.73
N ALA A 68 4.14 0.01 -3.73
CA ALA A 68 2.71 -0.31 -3.82
C ALA A 68 1.93 0.94 -4.19
N ARG A 69 1.10 0.84 -5.21
CA ARG A 69 0.23 1.93 -5.67
C ARG A 69 -1.18 1.41 -5.81
N TYR A 70 -2.12 2.10 -5.19
CA TYR A 70 -3.51 1.70 -5.22
C TYR A 70 -4.43 2.85 -4.86
N VAL A 71 -5.71 2.65 -5.13
CA VAL A 71 -6.77 3.61 -4.80
C VAL A 71 -7.79 2.91 -3.92
N LEU A 72 -8.16 3.58 -2.84
CA LEU A 72 -9.29 3.18 -2.00
C LEU A 72 -10.51 3.98 -2.45
N THR A 73 -11.63 3.30 -2.64
CA THR A 73 -12.91 3.92 -3.00
C THR A 73 -13.95 3.55 -1.97
N GLY A 74 -14.64 4.53 -1.42
CA GLY A 74 -15.65 4.27 -0.42
C GLY A 74 -16.27 5.54 0.15
N LYS A 75 -16.55 5.50 1.45
CA LYS A 75 -17.20 6.60 2.17
C LYS A 75 -16.39 7.01 3.39
N ASP A 76 -16.29 8.32 3.62
CA ASP A 76 -15.68 8.86 4.82
C ASP A 76 -16.64 8.80 6.02
N ALA A 77 -16.21 9.33 7.18
CA ALA A 77 -17.00 9.30 8.41
C ALA A 77 -18.31 10.08 8.31
N ASP A 78 -18.42 11.02 7.37
CA ASP A 78 -19.61 11.80 7.11
C ASP A 78 -20.53 11.15 6.08
N GLY A 79 -20.20 9.93 5.61
CA GLY A 79 -20.97 9.21 4.62
C GLY A 79 -20.82 9.72 3.20
N GLN A 80 -19.83 10.57 2.94
CA GLN A 80 -19.57 11.12 1.61
C GLN A 80 -18.68 10.16 0.80
N ASP A 81 -19.06 9.96 -0.46
CA ASP A 81 -18.24 9.18 -1.38
C ASP A 81 -16.89 9.86 -1.59
N CYS A 82 -15.82 9.08 -1.52
CA CYS A 82 -14.47 9.62 -1.64
C CYS A 82 -13.48 8.57 -2.08
N HIS A 83 -12.28 9.05 -2.38
CA HIS A 83 -11.15 8.23 -2.81
C HIS A 83 -9.91 8.58 -1.99
N ILE A 84 -9.04 7.58 -1.83
CA ILE A 84 -7.71 7.80 -1.26
C ILE A 84 -6.71 7.12 -2.20
N TYR A 85 -5.82 7.91 -2.81
CA TYR A 85 -4.67 7.37 -3.54
C TYR A 85 -3.56 7.11 -2.54
N VAL A 86 -2.94 5.94 -2.65
CA VAL A 86 -1.82 5.54 -1.80
C VAL A 86 -0.64 5.15 -2.67
N GLU A 87 0.51 5.71 -2.36
CA GLU A 87 1.79 5.29 -2.90
C GLU A 87 2.72 5.01 -1.74
N ASN A 88 3.15 3.75 -1.63
CA ASN A 88 3.94 3.31 -0.50
C ASN A 88 5.24 2.69 -1.00
N ASN A 89 6.37 3.32 -0.65
CA ASN A 89 7.69 2.90 -1.11
C ASN A 89 8.55 2.45 0.06
N ALA A 90 9.36 1.43 -0.17
CA ALA A 90 10.32 0.94 0.81
C ALA A 90 11.48 0.26 0.11
N TRP A 91 12.63 0.26 0.77
CA TRP A 91 13.85 -0.42 0.30
C TRP A 91 14.41 -1.26 1.43
N PHE A 92 14.90 -2.45 1.10
CA PHE A 92 15.67 -3.24 2.06
C PHE A 92 16.66 -4.13 1.33
N LYS A 93 17.71 -4.53 2.03
CA LYS A 93 18.76 -5.41 1.52
C LYS A 93 18.61 -6.80 2.12
N GLY A 94 18.91 -7.82 1.30
CA GLY A 94 18.83 -9.21 1.70
C GLY A 94 17.51 -9.86 1.38
N GLY A 95 17.36 -11.15 1.74
CA GLY A 95 16.21 -11.95 1.37
C GLY A 95 14.99 -11.79 2.26
N GLU A 96 15.16 -11.27 3.47
CA GLU A 96 14.08 -11.15 4.44
C GLU A 96 13.66 -9.72 4.68
N GLN A 97 12.34 -9.51 4.65
CA GLN A 97 11.73 -8.25 5.00
C GLN A 97 11.89 -7.99 6.50
N PRO A 98 12.34 -6.79 6.92
CA PRO A 98 12.43 -6.45 8.34
C PRO A 98 11.10 -6.60 9.07
N LYS A 99 11.16 -6.97 10.36
CA LYS A 99 9.97 -7.11 11.22
C LYS A 99 10.14 -6.27 12.48
N PRO A 100 9.27 -5.29 12.77
CA PRO A 100 8.15 -4.87 11.90
C PRO A 100 8.64 -4.14 10.66
N PHE A 101 7.90 -4.29 9.57
CA PHE A 101 8.20 -3.59 8.33
C PHE A 101 7.42 -2.28 8.32
N ARG A 102 8.16 -1.17 8.34
CA ARG A 102 7.58 0.17 8.37
C ARG A 102 7.94 0.92 7.11
N THR A 103 6.97 1.65 6.59
CA THR A 103 7.12 2.43 5.36
C THR A 103 6.55 3.82 5.58
N VAL A 104 6.86 4.74 4.67
CA VAL A 104 6.29 6.09 4.70
C VAL A 104 5.44 6.27 3.45
N PRO A 105 4.12 6.11 3.56
CA PRO A 105 3.24 6.26 2.43
C PRO A 105 2.96 7.72 2.09
N THR A 106 2.63 7.96 0.83
CA THR A 106 2.06 9.21 0.36
C THR A 106 0.57 9.01 0.11
N PHE A 107 -0.25 9.91 0.63
CA PHE A 107 -1.70 9.86 0.48
C PHE A 107 -2.21 11.10 -0.24
N ILE A 108 -3.16 10.90 -1.14
CA ILE A 108 -3.89 11.99 -1.80
C ILE A 108 -5.38 11.63 -1.74
N THR A 109 -6.19 12.51 -1.17
CA THR A 109 -7.62 12.25 -1.02
C THR A 109 -8.46 13.43 -1.50
N ASP A 110 -9.66 13.12 -2.02
CA ASP A 110 -10.68 14.10 -2.35
C ASP A 110 -11.66 14.36 -1.19
N SER A 111 -11.43 13.73 -0.04
CA SER A 111 -12.25 13.94 1.15
C SER A 111 -11.67 15.03 2.04
N LYS A 112 -12.44 16.09 2.25
CA LYS A 112 -12.07 17.16 3.20
C LYS A 112 -12.05 16.66 4.64
N ARG A 113 -12.88 15.64 4.93
CA ARG A 113 -12.98 15.04 6.27
C ARG A 113 -11.74 14.23 6.62
N LEU A 114 -11.17 13.54 5.61
CA LEU A 114 -9.99 12.68 5.79
C LEU A 114 -8.66 13.42 5.68
N ALA A 115 -8.61 14.47 4.91
CA ALA A 115 -7.36 15.17 4.62
C ALA A 115 -6.50 15.49 5.86
N PRO A 116 -7.08 15.92 7.01
CA PRO A 116 -6.27 16.22 8.20
C PRO A 116 -5.55 15.01 8.80
N TYR A 117 -5.96 13.77 8.47
CA TYR A 117 -5.37 12.55 9.02
C TYR A 117 -4.33 11.91 8.10
N LEU A 118 -4.16 12.43 6.89
CA LEU A 118 -3.34 11.78 5.86
C LEU A 118 -2.12 12.61 5.42
#